data_33239ed9df20096784d12660dc7bb1e2
#
_entry.id   33239ed9df20096784d12660dc7bb1e2
#
_cell.length_a   1.000
_cell.length_b   1.000
_cell.length_c   1.000
_cell.angle_alpha   90.00
_cell.angle_beta   90.00
_cell.angle_gamma   90.00
#
_symmetry.space_group_name_H-M   'P 1'
#
loop_
_entity.id
_entity.type
_entity.pdbx_description
1 polymer ?
#
loop_
_entity_poly.entity_id
_entity_poly.type
_entity_poly.pdbx_seq_one_letter_code
_entity_poly.pdbx_strand_id
1 'polypeptide(L)'
;MNRRRLRRASPVACVCVLICMLAACNSTPPAPEWTGPAPEQLVAEIRTAGKAAPDELDVQPLRDPMVEDLRVKAAQAERRRDYAEAATALDQALGLSPEDPALLQERAEIAVLLKDLDKAGALARRAFETGAKVGPLCRRHWATIRQQLVFQQRALQAQAAARKLKGDKLAQWERASMQTAAALIDAEQAQAACTLTGPPRY
;
A
#
# COMPACT_ATOMS: atom_id res chain seq x y z
N MET A 1 58.01 17.44 -46.10
CA MET A 1 56.81 16.70 -46.51
C MET A 1 56.52 15.65 -45.45
N ASN A 2 55.59 15.93 -44.51
CA ASN A 2 55.37 15.11 -43.33
C ASN A 2 54.02 14.39 -43.49
N ARG A 3 54.02 13.11 -43.86
CA ARG A 3 52.80 12.29 -44.03
C ARG A 3 52.39 11.77 -42.66
N ARG A 4 51.37 12.38 -42.07
CA ARG A 4 50.67 11.83 -40.89
C ARG A 4 49.93 10.55 -41.30
N ARG A 5 50.36 9.41 -40.75
CA ARG A 5 49.65 8.13 -40.87
C ARG A 5 48.39 8.18 -39.97
N LEU A 6 47.21 8.26 -40.56
CA LEU A 6 45.96 8.00 -39.84
C LEU A 6 45.94 6.50 -39.46
N ARG A 7 46.01 6.22 -38.18
CA ARG A 7 45.72 4.88 -37.65
C ARG A 7 44.22 4.62 -37.80
N ARG A 8 43.88 3.67 -38.67
CA ARG A 8 42.51 3.17 -38.78
C ARG A 8 42.16 2.41 -37.48
N ALA A 9 41.25 2.94 -36.69
CA ALA A 9 40.71 2.24 -35.55
C ALA A 9 39.96 0.99 -36.04
N SER A 10 40.29 -0.16 -35.46
CA SER A 10 39.68 -1.45 -35.83
C SER A 10 38.18 -1.44 -35.45
N PRO A 11 37.26 -1.87 -36.32
CA PRO A 11 35.82 -1.89 -36.04
C PRO A 11 35.45 -2.78 -34.86
N VAL A 12 36.31 -3.73 -34.50
CA VAL A 12 36.15 -4.61 -33.33
C VAL A 12 36.20 -3.84 -32.01
N ALA A 13 37.06 -2.80 -31.92
CA ALA A 13 37.16 -1.98 -30.71
C ALA A 13 35.90 -1.14 -30.44
N CYS A 14 35.21 -0.66 -31.49
CA CYS A 14 33.94 0.08 -31.36
C CYS A 14 32.77 -0.79 -30.90
N VAL A 15 32.71 -2.05 -31.35
CA VAL A 15 31.63 -2.98 -30.98
C VAL A 15 31.73 -3.37 -29.50
N CYS A 16 32.93 -3.60 -28.96
CA CYS A 16 33.14 -3.92 -27.54
C CYS A 16 32.75 -2.75 -26.62
N VAL A 17 33.00 -1.50 -27.02
CA VAL A 17 32.58 -0.32 -26.20
C VAL A 17 31.07 -0.14 -26.19
N LEU A 18 30.35 -0.42 -27.30
CA LEU A 18 28.91 -0.35 -27.36
C LEU A 18 28.23 -1.42 -26.49
N ILE A 19 28.80 -2.64 -26.42
CA ILE A 19 28.24 -3.74 -25.58
C ILE A 19 28.45 -3.44 -24.10
N CYS A 20 29.52 -2.81 -23.68
CA CYS A 20 29.75 -2.41 -22.29
C CYS A 20 28.81 -1.29 -21.82
N MET A 21 28.31 -0.41 -22.70
CA MET A 21 27.36 0.65 -22.36
C MET A 21 25.94 0.12 -22.11
N LEU A 22 25.58 -1.04 -22.65
CA LEU A 22 24.25 -1.66 -22.47
C LEU A 22 24.14 -2.46 -21.14
N ALA A 23 25.25 -2.83 -20.52
CA ALA A 23 25.27 -3.58 -19.26
C ALA A 23 25.10 -2.71 -18.00
N ALA A 24 25.17 -1.38 -18.12
CA ALA A 24 25.17 -0.46 -16.97
C ALA A 24 23.76 -0.01 -16.50
N CYS A 25 22.69 -0.45 -17.13
CA CYS A 25 21.34 0.09 -16.87
C CYS A 25 20.41 -0.79 -16.04
N ASN A 26 20.85 -1.88 -15.43
CA ASN A 26 19.96 -2.79 -14.68
C ASN A 26 20.28 -2.97 -13.19
N SER A 27 20.87 -2.00 -12.54
CA SER A 27 20.92 -1.98 -11.07
C SER A 27 19.70 -1.26 -10.52
N THR A 28 18.53 -1.90 -10.61
CA THR A 28 17.40 -1.54 -9.75
C THR A 28 17.88 -1.74 -8.31
N PRO A 29 17.88 -0.71 -7.46
CA PRO A 29 18.24 -0.91 -6.06
C PRO A 29 17.35 -2.01 -5.48
N PRO A 30 17.89 -2.93 -4.67
CA PRO A 30 17.08 -3.97 -4.04
C PRO A 30 15.93 -3.28 -3.30
N ALA A 31 14.71 -3.80 -3.49
CA ALA A 31 13.55 -3.32 -2.77
C ALA A 31 13.87 -3.33 -1.26
N PRO A 32 13.49 -2.29 -0.53
CA PRO A 32 13.76 -2.23 0.91
C PRO A 32 13.23 -3.50 1.58
N GLU A 33 14.10 -4.15 2.35
CA GLU A 33 13.74 -5.38 3.06
C GLU A 33 12.59 -5.10 4.02
N TRP A 34 11.57 -5.96 3.99
CA TRP A 34 10.41 -5.83 4.85
C TRP A 34 10.80 -6.10 6.31
N THR A 35 10.78 -5.08 7.15
CA THR A 35 11.16 -5.14 8.58
C THR A 35 9.96 -5.09 9.54
N GLY A 36 8.73 -5.07 9.00
CA GLY A 36 7.47 -5.03 9.75
C GLY A 36 6.98 -6.41 10.22
N PRO A 37 5.84 -6.46 10.93
CA PRO A 37 5.09 -7.69 11.19
C PRO A 37 4.73 -8.42 9.90
N ALA A 38 4.43 -9.73 9.99
CA ALA A 38 3.98 -10.47 8.82
C ALA A 38 2.76 -9.80 8.16
N PRO A 39 2.73 -9.64 6.82
CA PRO A 39 1.62 -8.98 6.14
C PRO A 39 0.26 -9.62 6.44
N GLU A 40 0.23 -10.93 6.59
CA GLU A 40 -0.97 -11.69 6.98
C GLU A 40 -1.47 -11.31 8.38
N GLN A 41 -0.55 -11.02 9.32
CA GLN A 41 -0.90 -10.53 10.64
C GLN A 41 -1.53 -9.15 10.56
N LEU A 42 -0.96 -8.24 9.76
CA LEU A 42 -1.51 -6.89 9.56
C LEU A 42 -2.93 -6.95 9.00
N VAL A 43 -3.17 -7.81 7.99
CA VAL A 43 -4.52 -8.00 7.42
C VAL A 43 -5.49 -8.60 8.45
N ALA A 44 -5.04 -9.53 9.28
CA ALA A 44 -5.87 -10.07 10.36
C ALA A 44 -6.25 -9.00 11.39
N GLU A 45 -5.34 -8.10 11.75
CA GLU A 45 -5.61 -6.95 12.63
C GLU A 45 -6.62 -5.99 11.99
N ILE A 46 -6.44 -5.64 10.71
CA ILE A 46 -7.36 -4.79 9.94
C ILE A 46 -8.78 -5.39 9.93
N ARG A 47 -8.90 -6.68 9.62
CA ARG A 47 -10.17 -7.40 9.59
C ARG A 47 -10.82 -7.49 10.99
N THR A 48 -9.99 -7.63 12.02
CA THR A 48 -10.46 -7.64 13.41
C THR A 48 -11.05 -6.28 13.83
N ALA A 49 -10.44 -5.18 13.39
CA ALA A 49 -10.99 -3.84 13.64
C ALA A 49 -12.37 -3.64 12.99
N GLY A 50 -12.66 -4.32 11.89
CA GLY A 50 -13.95 -4.30 11.21
C GLY A 50 -14.96 -5.36 11.68
N LYS A 51 -14.72 -6.06 12.77
CA LYS A 51 -15.76 -6.96 13.32
C LYS A 51 -16.96 -6.14 13.80
N ALA A 52 -18.14 -6.54 13.35
CA ALA A 52 -19.38 -5.93 13.80
C ALA A 52 -19.53 -6.08 15.32
N ALA A 53 -19.97 -5.03 15.98
CA ALA A 53 -20.43 -5.13 17.36
C ALA A 53 -21.76 -5.93 17.39
N PRO A 54 -22.13 -6.54 18.54
CA PRO A 54 -23.34 -7.37 18.63
C PRO A 54 -24.61 -6.63 18.20
N ASP A 55 -24.62 -5.32 18.28
CA ASP A 55 -25.76 -4.46 17.95
C ASP A 55 -25.67 -3.81 16.57
N GLU A 56 -24.61 -4.08 15.80
CA GLU A 56 -24.44 -3.56 14.43
C GLU A 56 -25.06 -4.51 13.41
N LEU A 57 -25.84 -3.94 12.48
CA LEU A 57 -26.36 -4.68 11.35
C LEU A 57 -25.26 -4.82 10.28
N ASP A 58 -24.98 -6.04 9.88
CA ASP A 58 -24.14 -6.32 8.71
C ASP A 58 -24.97 -6.24 7.44
N VAL A 59 -24.93 -5.08 6.79
CA VAL A 59 -25.65 -4.84 5.53
C VAL A 59 -24.75 -5.16 4.35
N GLN A 60 -25.08 -6.22 3.63
CA GLN A 60 -24.40 -6.57 2.37
C GLN A 60 -25.09 -5.85 1.20
N PRO A 61 -24.36 -5.00 0.44
CA PRO A 61 -24.93 -4.40 -0.75
C PRO A 61 -25.18 -5.46 -1.82
N LEU A 62 -26.29 -5.32 -2.57
CA LEU A 62 -26.52 -6.10 -3.78
C LEU A 62 -25.48 -5.68 -4.82
N ARG A 63 -24.73 -6.66 -5.35
CA ARG A 63 -23.71 -6.45 -6.35
C ARG A 63 -24.09 -7.10 -7.68
N ASP A 64 -23.48 -6.59 -8.75
CA ASP A 64 -23.49 -7.26 -10.04
C ASP A 64 -22.88 -8.67 -9.90
N PRO A 65 -23.51 -9.72 -10.45
CA PRO A 65 -23.01 -11.09 -10.38
C PRO A 65 -21.56 -11.23 -10.88
N MET A 66 -21.17 -10.49 -11.94
CA MET A 66 -19.80 -10.53 -12.47
C MET A 66 -18.79 -9.96 -11.46
N VAL A 67 -19.18 -8.93 -10.73
CA VAL A 67 -18.35 -8.36 -9.64
C VAL A 67 -18.18 -9.39 -8.53
N GLU A 68 -19.27 -10.08 -8.15
CA GLU A 68 -19.21 -11.10 -7.09
C GLU A 68 -18.36 -12.31 -7.49
N ASP A 69 -18.45 -12.79 -8.74
CA ASP A 69 -17.60 -13.86 -9.26
C ASP A 69 -16.11 -13.50 -9.19
N LEU A 70 -15.75 -12.26 -9.53
CA LEU A 70 -14.37 -11.76 -9.42
C LEU A 70 -13.89 -11.65 -7.97
N ARG A 71 -14.77 -11.26 -7.04
CA ARG A 71 -14.47 -11.27 -5.59
C ARG A 71 -14.23 -12.70 -5.07
N VAL A 72 -15.08 -13.65 -5.47
CA VAL A 72 -14.91 -15.06 -5.12
C VAL A 72 -13.58 -15.58 -5.65
N LYS A 73 -13.23 -15.27 -6.90
CA LYS A 73 -11.94 -15.61 -7.50
C LYS A 73 -10.78 -15.01 -6.69
N ALA A 74 -10.86 -13.74 -6.32
CA ALA A 74 -9.84 -13.09 -5.52
C ALA A 74 -9.66 -13.76 -4.14
N ALA A 75 -10.77 -14.06 -3.46
CA ALA A 75 -10.74 -14.75 -2.17
C ALA A 75 -10.16 -16.18 -2.28
N GLN A 76 -10.38 -16.88 -3.39
CA GLN A 76 -9.76 -18.18 -3.66
C GLN A 76 -8.25 -18.05 -3.87
N ALA A 77 -7.81 -17.05 -4.63
CA ALA A 77 -6.39 -16.76 -4.87
C ALA A 77 -5.68 -16.39 -3.56
N GLU A 78 -6.29 -15.52 -2.72
CA GLU A 78 -5.77 -15.15 -1.40
C GLU A 78 -5.56 -16.39 -0.52
N ARG A 79 -6.53 -17.32 -0.45
CA ARG A 79 -6.39 -18.56 0.33
C ARG A 79 -5.21 -19.43 -0.14
N ARG A 80 -4.88 -19.41 -1.43
CA ARG A 80 -3.70 -20.09 -2.00
C ARG A 80 -2.42 -19.27 -1.85
N ARG A 81 -2.50 -18.06 -1.25
CA ARG A 81 -1.41 -17.07 -1.16
C ARG A 81 -0.93 -16.57 -2.52
N ASP A 82 -1.76 -16.68 -3.55
CA ASP A 82 -1.52 -16.04 -4.84
C ASP A 82 -2.09 -14.60 -4.81
N TYR A 83 -1.37 -13.74 -4.12
CA TYR A 83 -1.78 -12.36 -3.93
C TYR A 83 -1.76 -11.54 -5.22
N ALA A 84 -0.95 -11.95 -6.21
CA ALA A 84 -0.91 -11.31 -7.51
C ALA A 84 -2.19 -11.61 -8.32
N GLU A 85 -2.65 -12.86 -8.32
CA GLU A 85 -3.93 -13.24 -8.95
C GLU A 85 -5.10 -12.58 -8.20
N ALA A 86 -5.08 -12.55 -6.86
CA ALA A 86 -6.10 -11.88 -6.06
C ALA A 86 -6.20 -10.38 -6.40
N ALA A 87 -5.05 -9.70 -6.53
CA ALA A 87 -5.00 -8.31 -6.93
C ALA A 87 -5.61 -8.10 -8.32
N THR A 88 -5.25 -8.94 -9.29
CA THR A 88 -5.74 -8.86 -10.67
C THR A 88 -7.26 -9.03 -10.73
N ALA A 89 -7.82 -9.98 -9.99
CA ALA A 89 -9.26 -10.22 -9.95
C ALA A 89 -10.00 -9.02 -9.33
N LEU A 90 -9.48 -8.43 -8.24
CA LEU A 90 -10.06 -7.23 -7.63
C LEU A 90 -9.91 -5.98 -8.51
N ASP A 91 -8.79 -5.84 -9.23
CA ASP A 91 -8.61 -4.73 -10.18
C ASP A 91 -9.63 -4.84 -11.35
N GLN A 92 -9.97 -6.06 -11.80
CA GLN A 92 -11.06 -6.29 -12.77
C GLN A 92 -12.43 -5.94 -12.18
N ALA A 93 -12.72 -6.34 -10.94
CA ALA A 93 -13.95 -5.99 -10.25
C ALA A 93 -14.11 -4.47 -10.09
N LEU A 94 -13.02 -3.76 -9.73
CA LEU A 94 -12.98 -2.30 -9.67
C LEU A 94 -13.13 -1.64 -11.04
N GLY A 95 -12.77 -2.32 -12.14
CA GLY A 95 -13.07 -1.87 -13.50
C GLY A 95 -14.57 -1.80 -13.78
N LEU A 96 -15.37 -2.69 -13.17
CA LEU A 96 -16.83 -2.72 -13.28
C LEU A 96 -17.51 -1.80 -12.25
N SER A 97 -16.97 -1.70 -11.04
CA SER A 97 -17.51 -0.91 -9.93
C SER A 97 -16.40 -0.10 -9.24
N PRO A 98 -15.94 0.99 -9.87
CA PRO A 98 -14.71 1.69 -9.47
C PRO A 98 -14.81 2.41 -8.11
N GLU A 99 -16.02 2.68 -7.63
CA GLU A 99 -16.27 3.39 -6.37
C GLU A 99 -16.90 2.50 -5.28
N ASP A 100 -16.95 1.18 -5.48
CA ASP A 100 -17.41 0.26 -4.42
C ASP A 100 -16.41 0.27 -3.25
N PRO A 101 -16.80 0.78 -2.06
CA PRO A 101 -15.87 0.95 -0.94
C PRO A 101 -15.39 -0.39 -0.38
N ALA A 102 -16.18 -1.46 -0.50
CA ALA A 102 -15.76 -2.78 -0.04
C ALA A 102 -14.73 -3.40 -0.98
N LEU A 103 -14.89 -3.24 -2.31
CA LEU A 103 -13.88 -3.68 -3.28
C LEU A 103 -12.57 -2.92 -3.10
N LEU A 104 -12.64 -1.60 -2.92
CA LEU A 104 -11.46 -0.77 -2.65
C LEU A 104 -10.74 -1.24 -1.38
N GLN A 105 -11.47 -1.57 -0.32
CA GLN A 105 -10.91 -2.08 0.93
C GLN A 105 -10.29 -3.48 0.75
N GLU A 106 -10.99 -4.40 0.08
CA GLU A 106 -10.46 -5.73 -0.21
C GLU A 106 -9.16 -5.63 -1.02
N ARG A 107 -9.13 -4.74 -2.02
CA ARG A 107 -7.93 -4.49 -2.82
C ARG A 107 -6.80 -3.84 -2.00
N ALA A 108 -7.14 -2.98 -1.03
CA ALA A 108 -6.17 -2.42 -0.08
C ALA A 108 -5.52 -3.51 0.78
N GLU A 109 -6.30 -4.47 1.28
CA GLU A 109 -5.80 -5.60 2.08
C GLU A 109 -4.87 -6.50 1.26
N ILE A 110 -5.20 -6.75 -0.01
CA ILE A 110 -4.27 -7.47 -0.90
C ILE A 110 -2.98 -6.65 -1.16
N ALA A 111 -3.05 -5.32 -1.19
CA ALA A 111 -1.85 -4.50 -1.29
C ALA A 111 -0.96 -4.64 -0.03
N VAL A 112 -1.55 -4.74 1.17
CA VAL A 112 -0.82 -5.07 2.41
C VAL A 112 -0.11 -6.42 2.28
N LEU A 113 -0.80 -7.47 1.78
CA LEU A 113 -0.21 -8.80 1.57
C LEU A 113 0.95 -8.78 0.57
N LEU A 114 0.88 -7.89 -0.43
CA LEU A 114 1.94 -7.61 -1.39
C LEU A 114 3.04 -6.68 -0.84
N LYS A 115 2.94 -6.25 0.43
CA LYS A 115 3.88 -5.32 1.09
C LYS A 115 3.89 -3.91 0.49
N ASP A 116 2.85 -3.53 -0.25
CA ASP A 116 2.67 -2.20 -0.82
C ASP A 116 1.73 -1.36 0.08
N LEU A 117 2.29 -0.87 1.19
CA LEU A 117 1.52 -0.13 2.19
C LEU A 117 1.04 1.23 1.68
N ASP A 118 1.78 1.85 0.76
CA ASP A 118 1.38 3.15 0.20
C ASP A 118 0.14 2.99 -0.68
N LYS A 119 0.10 1.96 -1.54
CA LYS A 119 -1.08 1.62 -2.32
C LYS A 119 -2.25 1.21 -1.41
N ALA A 120 -1.98 0.44 -0.36
CA ALA A 120 -3.00 0.04 0.61
C ALA A 120 -3.65 1.27 1.27
N GLY A 121 -2.85 2.21 1.76
CA GLY A 121 -3.35 3.44 2.38
C GLY A 121 -4.13 4.32 1.40
N ALA A 122 -3.67 4.45 0.15
CA ALA A 122 -4.36 5.22 -0.88
C ALA A 122 -5.74 4.63 -1.21
N LEU A 123 -5.83 3.31 -1.39
CA LEU A 123 -7.08 2.61 -1.65
C LEU A 123 -8.05 2.70 -0.45
N ALA A 124 -7.54 2.56 0.78
CA ALA A 124 -8.36 2.68 1.99
C ALA A 124 -8.91 4.10 2.19
N ARG A 125 -8.14 5.16 1.87
CA ARG A 125 -8.65 6.55 1.88
C ARG A 125 -9.78 6.72 0.86
N ARG A 126 -9.58 6.25 -0.37
CA ARG A 126 -10.61 6.30 -1.40
C ARG A 126 -11.86 5.50 -0.97
N ALA A 127 -11.69 4.32 -0.37
CA ALA A 127 -12.78 3.52 0.17
C ALA A 127 -13.54 4.27 1.28
N PHE A 128 -12.83 4.99 2.16
CA PHE A 128 -13.46 5.85 3.15
C PHE A 128 -14.21 7.02 2.52
N GLU A 129 -13.67 7.66 1.49
CA GLU A 129 -14.31 8.81 0.83
C GLU A 129 -15.64 8.43 0.19
N THR A 130 -15.71 7.26 -0.46
CA THR A 130 -16.89 6.77 -1.17
C THR A 130 -17.88 6.00 -0.28
N GLY A 131 -17.42 5.49 0.88
CA GLY A 131 -18.20 4.62 1.75
C GLY A 131 -18.91 5.34 2.90
N ALA A 132 -19.63 4.54 3.70
CA ALA A 132 -20.24 4.98 4.94
C ALA A 132 -19.16 5.41 5.95
N LYS A 133 -19.44 6.49 6.69
CA LYS A 133 -18.51 7.07 7.67
C LYS A 133 -18.61 6.41 9.05
N VAL A 134 -19.39 5.33 9.16
CA VAL A 134 -19.64 4.57 10.38
C VAL A 134 -19.70 3.07 10.09
N GLY A 135 -19.55 2.27 11.11
CA GLY A 135 -19.70 0.82 11.06
C GLY A 135 -18.42 0.05 10.74
N PRO A 136 -18.54 -1.27 10.53
CA PRO A 136 -17.42 -2.19 10.40
C PRO A 136 -16.45 -1.84 9.28
N LEU A 137 -16.97 -1.47 8.12
CA LEU A 137 -16.15 -1.15 6.96
C LEU A 137 -15.35 0.15 7.16
N CYS A 138 -15.97 1.17 7.77
CA CYS A 138 -15.29 2.42 8.15
C CYS A 138 -14.09 2.14 9.07
N ARG A 139 -14.25 1.28 10.08
CA ARG A 139 -13.15 0.88 10.99
C ARG A 139 -12.03 0.16 10.25
N ARG A 140 -12.34 -0.70 9.26
CA ARG A 140 -11.33 -1.37 8.42
C ARG A 140 -10.53 -0.37 7.58
N HIS A 141 -11.19 0.64 7.00
CA HIS A 141 -10.50 1.67 6.23
C HIS A 141 -9.44 2.38 7.09
N TRP A 142 -9.85 2.86 8.26
CA TRP A 142 -8.94 3.56 9.16
C TRP A 142 -7.85 2.66 9.76
N ALA A 143 -8.17 1.39 10.04
CA ALA A 143 -7.16 0.43 10.46
C ALA A 143 -6.07 0.23 9.38
N THR A 144 -6.46 0.18 8.10
CA THR A 144 -5.50 0.09 6.98
C THR A 144 -4.65 1.35 6.85
N ILE A 145 -5.28 2.54 6.92
CA ILE A 145 -4.58 3.83 6.89
C ILE A 145 -3.57 3.93 8.05
N ARG A 146 -3.97 3.51 9.25
CA ARG A 146 -3.09 3.48 10.42
C ARG A 146 -1.87 2.56 10.21
N GLN A 147 -2.04 1.36 9.64
CA GLN A 147 -0.91 0.47 9.35
C GLN A 147 0.07 1.11 8.34
N GLN A 148 -0.43 1.78 7.32
CA GLN A 148 0.41 2.52 6.38
C GLN A 148 1.20 3.64 7.08
N LEU A 149 0.57 4.41 7.97
CA LEU A 149 1.23 5.48 8.71
C LEU A 149 2.29 4.95 9.70
N VAL A 150 2.02 3.84 10.39
CA VAL A 150 3.00 3.14 11.25
C VAL A 150 4.21 2.72 10.43
N PHE A 151 4.00 2.19 9.24
CA PHE A 151 5.10 1.80 8.35
C PHE A 151 5.92 3.03 7.92
N GLN A 152 5.28 4.14 7.55
CA GLN A 152 5.97 5.39 7.22
C GLN A 152 6.78 5.92 8.40
N GLN A 153 6.24 5.90 9.60
CA GLN A 153 6.94 6.33 10.82
C GLN A 153 8.20 5.49 11.07
N ARG A 154 8.10 4.18 10.91
CA ARG A 154 9.27 3.27 11.03
C ARG A 154 10.33 3.56 9.98
N ALA A 155 9.92 3.80 8.73
CA ALA A 155 10.84 4.16 7.65
C ALA A 155 11.59 5.47 7.93
N LEU A 156 10.90 6.50 8.45
CA LEU A 156 11.51 7.75 8.88
C LEU A 156 12.52 7.54 10.02
N GLN A 157 12.18 6.72 11.01
CA GLN A 157 13.09 6.40 12.13
C GLN A 157 14.34 5.66 11.64
N ALA A 158 14.18 4.67 10.77
CA ALA A 158 15.29 3.94 10.16
C ALA A 158 16.21 4.87 9.34
N GLN A 159 15.62 5.82 8.60
CA GLN A 159 16.37 6.82 7.84
C GLN A 159 17.22 7.72 8.75
N ALA A 160 16.67 8.17 9.88
CA ALA A 160 17.40 9.00 10.84
C ALA A 160 18.58 8.24 11.46
N ALA A 161 18.35 6.98 11.87
CA ALA A 161 19.38 6.13 12.45
C ALA A 161 20.54 5.86 11.47
N ALA A 162 20.23 5.64 10.18
CA ALA A 162 21.23 5.29 9.16
C ALA A 162 22.06 6.48 8.65
N ARG A 163 21.53 7.71 8.66
CA ARG A 163 22.09 8.82 7.87
C ARG A 163 22.73 9.96 8.67
N LYS A 164 22.69 9.98 10.00
CA LYS A 164 23.22 11.08 10.84
C LYS A 164 22.84 12.46 10.26
N LEU A 165 21.54 12.70 10.08
CA LEU A 165 20.99 13.86 9.40
C LEU A 165 21.46 15.18 10.07
N LYS A 166 21.72 16.23 9.27
CA LYS A 166 22.14 17.57 9.72
C LYS A 166 21.50 18.65 8.86
N GLY A 167 21.40 19.87 9.40
CA GLY A 167 20.90 21.05 8.69
C GLY A 167 19.51 20.81 8.10
N ASP A 168 19.29 21.28 6.87
CA ASP A 168 17.97 21.22 6.20
C ASP A 168 17.38 19.81 6.11
N LYS A 169 18.22 18.79 5.96
CA LYS A 169 17.77 17.38 5.91
C LYS A 169 17.21 16.92 7.25
N LEU A 170 17.82 17.36 8.36
CA LEU A 170 17.29 17.09 9.70
C LEU A 170 15.96 17.81 9.90
N ALA A 171 15.88 19.10 9.56
CA ALA A 171 14.63 19.86 9.69
C ALA A 171 13.48 19.30 8.81
N GLN A 172 13.79 18.80 7.62
CA GLN A 172 12.81 18.13 6.77
C GLN A 172 12.32 16.83 7.39
N TRP A 173 13.22 16.03 7.92
CA TRP A 173 12.89 14.77 8.60
C TRP A 173 12.03 15.02 9.85
N GLU A 174 12.38 16.02 10.66
CA GLU A 174 11.62 16.39 11.86
C GLU A 174 10.18 16.79 11.49
N ARG A 175 9.99 17.62 10.47
CA ARG A 175 8.65 17.98 9.97
C ARG A 175 7.86 16.75 9.51
N ALA A 176 8.46 15.89 8.69
CA ALA A 176 7.80 14.67 8.22
C ALA A 176 7.43 13.73 9.37
N SER A 177 8.31 13.58 10.36
CA SER A 177 8.06 12.74 11.53
C SER A 177 6.92 13.29 12.40
N MET A 178 6.88 14.60 12.63
CA MET A 178 5.78 15.25 13.36
C MET A 178 4.45 15.13 12.62
N GLN A 179 4.45 15.36 11.30
CA GLN A 179 3.24 15.22 10.47
C GLN A 179 2.69 13.78 10.49
N THR A 180 3.57 12.78 10.39
CA THR A 180 3.16 11.37 10.44
C THR A 180 2.63 10.99 11.83
N ALA A 181 3.25 11.50 12.91
CA ALA A 181 2.76 11.27 14.27
C ALA A 181 1.39 11.91 14.50
N ALA A 182 1.15 13.13 14.03
CA ALA A 182 -0.16 13.78 14.09
C ALA A 182 -1.22 12.99 13.29
N ALA A 183 -0.89 12.56 12.07
CA ALA A 183 -1.78 11.75 11.24
C ALA A 183 -2.13 10.39 11.88
N LEU A 184 -1.23 9.80 12.68
CA LEU A 184 -1.53 8.58 13.43
C LEU A 184 -2.59 8.84 14.51
N ILE A 185 -2.48 9.94 15.24
CA ILE A 185 -3.47 10.33 16.26
C ILE A 185 -4.84 10.58 15.59
N ASP A 186 -4.85 11.31 14.47
CA ASP A 186 -6.07 11.58 13.71
C ASP A 186 -6.71 10.27 13.20
N ALA A 187 -5.91 9.31 12.73
CA ALA A 187 -6.40 8.02 12.25
C ALA A 187 -7.00 7.17 13.37
N GLU A 188 -6.44 7.21 14.58
CA GLU A 188 -6.98 6.51 15.76
C GLU A 188 -8.33 7.13 16.19
N GLN A 189 -8.42 8.45 16.23
CA GLN A 189 -9.65 9.18 16.55
C GLN A 189 -10.74 8.92 15.51
N ALA A 190 -10.40 8.97 14.23
CA ALA A 190 -11.32 8.69 13.14
C ALA A 190 -11.79 7.23 13.14
N GLN A 191 -10.93 6.26 13.47
CA GLN A 191 -11.32 4.87 13.63
C GLN A 191 -12.32 4.70 14.79
N ALA A 192 -12.08 5.37 15.91
CA ALA A 192 -13.00 5.36 17.06
C ALA A 192 -14.35 5.98 16.70
N ALA A 193 -14.35 7.08 15.93
CA ALA A 193 -15.57 7.76 15.47
C ALA A 193 -16.42 6.91 14.49
N CYS A 194 -15.84 5.87 13.87
CA CYS A 194 -16.63 4.91 13.08
C CYS A 194 -17.60 4.05 13.90
N THR A 195 -17.47 4.04 15.23
CA THR A 195 -18.31 3.23 16.11
C THR A 195 -19.51 4.06 16.55
N LEU A 196 -20.73 3.60 16.21
CA LEU A 196 -21.96 4.19 16.73
C LEU A 196 -22.15 3.74 18.18
N THR A 197 -22.03 4.67 19.11
CA THR A 197 -22.52 4.46 20.47
C THR A 197 -24.03 4.75 20.49
N GLY A 198 -24.85 3.68 20.51
CA GLY A 198 -26.31 3.85 20.71
C GLY A 198 -26.59 4.49 22.07
N PRO A 199 -27.76 5.15 22.24
CA PRO A 199 -28.17 5.62 23.55
C PRO A 199 -28.23 4.43 24.52
N PRO A 200 -27.87 4.64 25.81
CA PRO A 200 -27.95 3.57 26.80
C PRO A 200 -29.36 2.97 26.81
N ARG A 201 -29.45 1.66 26.64
CA ARG A 201 -30.74 0.94 26.75
C ARG A 201 -31.06 0.86 28.24
N TYR A 202 -32.11 1.56 28.64
CA TYR A 202 -32.68 1.47 29.98
C TYR A 202 -33.51 0.20 30.15
#